data_7d32d9da2ebc99a1035dd85ba45a311b
#
_entry.id   7d32d9da2ebc99a1035dd85ba45a311b
#
_cell.length_a   1.000
_cell.length_b   1.000
_cell.length_c   1.000
_cell.angle_alpha   90.00
_cell.angle_beta   90.00
_cell.angle_gamma   90.00
#
_symmetry.space_group_name_H-M   'P 1'
#
loop_
_entity.id
_entity.type
_entity.pdbx_description
1 polymer ?
#
loop_
_entity_poly.entity_id
_entity_poly.type
_entity_poly.pdbx_seq_one_letter_code
_entity_poly.pdbx_strand_id
1 'polypeptide(L)'
;MLSKKQQRRLIRSAYGTSAQFIKAIKRMYRSADRQIKGEISAFLMSEVDWSSPAEKDDVEDAVAELKQFDSSVAPLVAFYTSSLLLGHPKQSDLVTARVAVPLIKVGQSLHEMMQRNGKKIPNDVSKISKEQAVQTPRLHQIPYNYNIELQQNSSQVIVQHKGISDNVNRNIHQAITRIREVCQRAAQDTDAKRDYAKDVDRILTGKDGSGGASAQAEMIMRTQTCHELNQATTADFKARGVSKYRFLSLEAVNSCEDCTNIDGNVYDIDDAQEGVNLPPMHPNCQCWIEEVEDTTDDYGNQ
;
A
#
# COMPACT_ATOMS: atom_id res chain seq x y z
N MET A 1 2.01 -31.18 -0.25
CA MET A 1 1.66 -30.11 -1.26
C MET A 1 0.29 -29.52 -0.93
N LEU A 2 0.16 -28.20 -0.95
CA LEU A 2 -1.16 -27.55 -0.84
C LEU A 2 -2.03 -27.97 -2.04
N SER A 3 -3.23 -28.46 -1.76
CA SER A 3 -4.17 -28.76 -2.84
C SER A 3 -4.51 -27.51 -3.64
N LYS A 4 -4.81 -27.64 -4.92
CA LYS A 4 -5.26 -26.51 -5.78
C LYS A 4 -6.44 -25.72 -5.14
N LYS A 5 -7.30 -26.40 -4.35
CA LYS A 5 -8.39 -25.76 -3.60
C LYS A 5 -7.87 -24.88 -2.46
N GLN A 6 -6.86 -25.32 -1.73
CA GLN A 6 -6.25 -24.57 -0.63
C GLN A 6 -5.46 -23.37 -1.16
N GLN A 7 -4.70 -23.55 -2.23
CA GLN A 7 -3.98 -22.47 -2.92
C GLN A 7 -4.96 -21.38 -3.39
N ARG A 8 -6.04 -21.77 -4.10
CA ARG A 8 -7.09 -20.84 -4.53
C ARG A 8 -7.76 -20.12 -3.37
N ARG A 9 -7.95 -20.79 -2.22
CA ARG A 9 -8.51 -20.19 -1.02
C ARG A 9 -7.58 -19.11 -0.45
N LEU A 10 -6.27 -19.39 -0.39
CA LEU A 10 -5.27 -18.46 0.07
C LEU A 10 -5.19 -17.20 -0.81
N ILE A 11 -5.07 -17.42 -2.13
CA ILE A 11 -5.04 -16.33 -3.13
C ILE A 11 -6.32 -15.47 -3.04
N ARG A 12 -7.50 -16.11 -2.96
CA ARG A 12 -8.76 -15.39 -2.81
C ARG A 12 -8.85 -14.62 -1.49
N SER A 13 -8.30 -15.14 -0.40
CA SER A 13 -8.28 -14.43 0.88
C SER A 13 -7.39 -13.18 0.80
N ALA A 14 -6.17 -13.30 0.29
CA ALA A 14 -5.24 -12.19 0.18
C ALA A 14 -5.76 -11.10 -0.77
N TYR A 15 -6.04 -11.45 -2.02
CA TYR A 15 -6.47 -10.47 -3.02
C TYR A 15 -7.93 -10.02 -2.85
N GLY A 16 -8.80 -10.84 -2.28
CA GLY A 16 -10.16 -10.43 -1.90
C GLY A 16 -10.17 -9.33 -0.85
N THR A 17 -9.29 -9.42 0.15
CA THR A 17 -9.09 -8.38 1.15
C THR A 17 -8.50 -7.11 0.51
N SER A 18 -7.51 -7.25 -0.36
CA SER A 18 -6.94 -6.15 -1.13
C SER A 18 -8.01 -5.43 -1.97
N ALA A 19 -8.91 -6.15 -2.64
CA ALA A 19 -10.00 -5.57 -3.40
C ALA A 19 -10.98 -4.76 -2.54
N GLN A 20 -11.23 -5.18 -1.29
CA GLN A 20 -12.02 -4.40 -0.33
C GLN A 20 -11.30 -3.13 0.09
N PHE A 21 -9.99 -3.19 0.32
CA PHE A 21 -9.17 -2.02 0.63
C PHE A 21 -9.14 -1.03 -0.53
N ILE A 22 -9.02 -1.50 -1.77
CA ILE A 22 -9.08 -0.65 -2.97
C ILE A 22 -10.40 0.13 -3.06
N LYS A 23 -11.53 -0.53 -2.78
CA LYS A 23 -12.83 0.17 -2.69
C LYS A 23 -12.87 1.22 -1.57
N ALA A 24 -12.24 0.94 -0.43
CA ALA A 24 -12.13 1.89 0.66
C ALA A 24 -11.21 3.07 0.30
N ILE A 25 -10.07 2.82 -0.33
CA ILE A 25 -9.13 3.84 -0.84
C ILE A 25 -9.87 4.83 -1.74
N LYS A 26 -10.59 4.34 -2.75
CA LYS A 26 -11.37 5.19 -3.65
C LYS A 26 -12.39 6.07 -2.91
N ARG A 27 -13.07 5.52 -1.90
CA ARG A 27 -14.02 6.28 -1.08
C ARG A 27 -13.33 7.36 -0.25
N MET A 28 -12.17 7.04 0.35
CA MET A 28 -11.41 7.99 1.14
C MET A 28 -10.91 9.16 0.31
N TYR A 29 -10.33 8.90 -0.87
CA TYR A 29 -9.89 9.97 -1.76
C TYR A 29 -11.04 10.85 -2.28
N ARG A 30 -12.20 10.28 -2.58
CA ARG A 30 -13.40 11.05 -2.93
C ARG A 30 -13.92 11.89 -1.76
N SER A 31 -13.78 11.42 -0.53
CA SER A 31 -14.13 12.19 0.66
C SER A 31 -13.15 13.35 0.87
N ALA A 32 -11.84 13.08 0.77
CA ALA A 32 -10.80 14.10 0.87
C ALA A 32 -10.97 15.16 -0.23
N ASP A 33 -11.25 14.76 -1.46
CA ASP A 33 -11.52 15.66 -2.59
C ASP A 33 -12.62 16.68 -2.25
N ARG A 34 -13.76 16.23 -1.72
CA ARG A 34 -14.87 17.13 -1.34
C ARG A 34 -14.47 18.09 -0.24
N GLN A 35 -13.73 17.64 0.79
CA GLN A 35 -13.27 18.47 1.89
C GLN A 35 -12.27 19.51 1.39
N ILE A 36 -11.30 19.11 0.59
CA ILE A 36 -10.28 20.00 0.01
C ILE A 36 -10.91 21.08 -0.86
N LYS A 37 -11.87 20.72 -1.71
CA LYS A 37 -12.61 21.71 -2.52
C LYS A 37 -13.39 22.68 -1.64
N GLY A 38 -13.93 22.22 -0.52
CA GLY A 38 -14.57 23.08 0.48
C GLY A 38 -13.59 24.10 1.08
N GLU A 39 -12.42 23.66 1.51
CA GLU A 39 -11.37 24.53 2.04
C GLU A 39 -10.90 25.58 1.02
N ILE A 40 -10.63 25.13 -0.21
CA ILE A 40 -10.22 26.04 -1.30
C ILE A 40 -11.33 27.06 -1.61
N SER A 41 -12.58 26.59 -1.69
CA SER A 41 -13.72 27.49 -1.95
C SER A 41 -13.88 28.53 -0.86
N ALA A 42 -13.80 28.13 0.42
CA ALA A 42 -13.90 29.04 1.56
C ALA A 42 -12.80 30.12 1.50
N PHE A 43 -11.55 29.71 1.21
CA PHE A 43 -10.45 30.66 1.05
C PHE A 43 -10.68 31.62 -0.13
N LEU A 44 -11.09 31.13 -1.30
CA LEU A 44 -11.30 31.96 -2.48
C LEU A 44 -12.49 32.93 -2.32
N MET A 45 -13.45 32.61 -1.47
CA MET A 45 -14.59 33.47 -1.13
C MET A 45 -14.26 34.52 -0.06
N SER A 46 -13.24 34.28 0.76
CA SER A 46 -12.82 35.22 1.82
C SER A 46 -12.14 36.48 1.26
N GLU A 47 -11.75 36.48 -0.02
CA GLU A 47 -11.01 37.57 -0.68
C GLU A 47 -9.69 37.95 0.02
N VAL A 48 -9.19 37.08 0.90
CA VAL A 48 -7.94 37.29 1.64
C VAL A 48 -6.76 37.05 0.69
N ASP A 49 -5.75 37.92 0.76
CA ASP A 49 -4.54 37.77 -0.05
C ASP A 49 -3.76 36.51 0.36
N TRP A 50 -3.43 35.68 -0.62
CA TRP A 50 -2.63 34.47 -0.49
C TRP A 50 -1.29 34.68 0.25
N SER A 51 -0.69 35.84 0.08
CA SER A 51 0.59 36.23 0.67
C SER A 51 0.49 36.97 2.00
N SER A 52 -0.72 37.33 2.44
CA SER A 52 -0.91 38.03 3.72
C SER A 52 -0.59 37.13 4.92
N PRO A 53 -0.24 37.71 6.08
CA PRO A 53 -0.05 36.94 7.30
C PRO A 53 -1.32 36.16 7.69
N ALA A 54 -1.13 34.94 8.19
CA ALA A 54 -2.23 34.17 8.77
C ALA A 54 -2.55 34.65 10.20
N GLU A 55 -3.82 34.60 10.55
CA GLU A 55 -4.26 34.93 11.92
C GLU A 55 -3.76 33.86 12.90
N LYS A 56 -3.36 34.32 14.10
CA LYS A 56 -2.74 33.46 15.10
C LYS A 56 -3.66 32.31 15.54
N ASP A 57 -4.92 32.61 15.80
CA ASP A 57 -5.90 31.63 16.26
C ASP A 57 -6.14 30.53 15.21
N ASP A 58 -6.26 30.92 13.93
CA ASP A 58 -6.37 30.00 12.81
C ASP A 58 -5.16 29.06 12.66
N VAL A 59 -3.95 29.58 12.94
CA VAL A 59 -2.71 28.79 12.92
C VAL A 59 -2.68 27.81 14.09
N GLU A 60 -3.07 28.25 15.29
CA GLU A 60 -3.14 27.39 16.48
C GLU A 60 -4.13 26.24 16.27
N ASP A 61 -5.31 26.52 15.71
CA ASP A 61 -6.32 25.51 15.37
C ASP A 61 -5.80 24.49 14.34
N ALA A 62 -5.18 24.94 13.28
CA ALA A 62 -4.60 24.04 12.25
C ALA A 62 -3.47 23.16 12.81
N VAL A 63 -2.62 23.71 13.68
CA VAL A 63 -1.57 22.96 14.38
C VAL A 63 -2.18 21.93 15.33
N ALA A 64 -3.23 22.30 16.08
CA ALA A 64 -3.92 21.38 16.98
C ALA A 64 -4.54 20.19 16.21
N GLU A 65 -5.14 20.45 15.06
CA GLU A 65 -5.70 19.42 14.20
C GLU A 65 -4.63 18.48 13.63
N LEU A 66 -3.51 19.01 13.14
CA LEU A 66 -2.38 18.21 12.64
C LEU A 66 -1.77 17.31 13.71
N LYS A 67 -1.71 17.78 14.97
CA LYS A 67 -1.15 17.00 16.09
C LYS A 67 -2.02 15.83 16.55
N GLN A 68 -3.25 15.67 16.04
CA GLN A 68 -4.12 14.54 16.38
C GLN A 68 -3.77 13.25 15.65
N PHE A 69 -2.95 13.32 14.60
CA PHE A 69 -2.54 12.16 13.82
C PHE A 69 -1.47 11.33 14.55
N ASP A 70 -1.45 10.03 14.27
CA ASP A 70 -0.50 9.09 14.89
C ASP A 70 0.90 9.10 14.25
N SER A 71 1.80 8.29 14.79
CA SER A 71 3.19 8.22 14.36
C SER A 71 3.39 7.68 12.93
N SER A 72 2.40 7.03 12.33
CA SER A 72 2.52 6.46 10.98
C SER A 72 2.67 7.54 9.90
N VAL A 73 2.15 8.73 10.18
CA VAL A 73 2.21 9.91 9.30
C VAL A 73 3.02 11.06 9.90
N ALA A 74 3.81 10.78 10.96
CA ALA A 74 4.60 11.80 11.65
C ALA A 74 5.48 12.68 10.74
N PRO A 75 6.13 12.18 9.67
CA PRO A 75 6.89 13.03 8.76
C PRO A 75 6.04 14.10 8.09
N LEU A 76 4.81 13.78 7.70
CA LEU A 76 3.87 14.74 7.10
C LEU A 76 3.40 15.76 8.13
N VAL A 77 3.00 15.28 9.31
CA VAL A 77 2.59 16.14 10.43
C VAL A 77 3.70 17.13 10.78
N ALA A 78 4.93 16.66 10.96
CA ALA A 78 6.07 17.49 11.28
C ALA A 78 6.32 18.55 10.21
N PHE A 79 6.27 18.17 8.92
CA PHE A 79 6.50 19.09 7.81
C PHE A 79 5.48 20.25 7.81
N TYR A 80 4.17 19.94 7.83
CA TYR A 80 3.14 20.98 7.76
C TYR A 80 2.98 21.75 9.06
N THR A 81 3.23 21.15 10.22
CA THR A 81 3.27 21.87 11.49
C THR A 81 4.45 22.84 11.54
N SER A 82 5.63 22.41 11.05
CA SER A 82 6.81 23.29 11.01
C SER A 82 6.59 24.50 10.10
N SER A 83 5.92 24.34 8.96
CA SER A 83 5.62 25.45 8.05
C SER A 83 4.72 26.52 8.70
N LEU A 84 3.89 26.14 9.67
CA LEU A 84 3.03 27.03 10.43
C LEU A 84 3.72 27.68 11.64
N LEU A 85 4.72 26.99 12.23
CA LEU A 85 5.37 27.46 13.48
C LEU A 85 6.70 28.16 13.27
N LEU A 86 7.35 27.93 12.11
CA LEU A 86 8.66 28.54 11.80
C LEU A 86 8.48 29.83 11.02
N GLY A 87 8.62 30.95 11.69
CA GLY A 87 8.58 32.29 11.09
C GLY A 87 7.23 32.98 11.20
N HIS A 88 6.83 33.68 10.14
CA HIS A 88 5.54 34.36 10.03
C HIS A 88 4.67 33.64 9.02
N PRO A 89 3.80 32.70 9.45
CA PRO A 89 2.99 31.94 8.53
C PRO A 89 2.06 32.85 7.72
N LYS A 90 1.94 32.52 6.45
CA LYS A 90 1.06 33.22 5.50
C LYS A 90 -0.24 32.45 5.33
N GLN A 91 -1.24 33.10 4.75
CA GLN A 91 -2.49 32.43 4.35
C GLN A 91 -2.21 31.23 3.44
N SER A 92 -1.21 31.31 2.59
CA SER A 92 -0.73 30.19 1.76
C SER A 92 -0.32 28.96 2.57
N ASP A 93 0.30 29.14 3.72
CA ASP A 93 0.78 28.05 4.57
C ASP A 93 -0.41 27.46 5.36
N LEU A 94 -1.31 28.31 5.83
CA LEU A 94 -2.54 27.92 6.53
C LEU A 94 -3.46 27.10 5.61
N VAL A 95 -3.76 27.58 4.41
CA VAL A 95 -4.59 26.85 3.43
C VAL A 95 -3.93 25.53 3.04
N THR A 96 -2.60 25.52 2.86
CA THR A 96 -1.86 24.29 2.56
C THR A 96 -1.99 23.29 3.71
N ALA A 97 -1.90 23.71 4.96
CA ALA A 97 -2.08 22.84 6.12
C ALA A 97 -3.51 22.30 6.23
N ARG A 98 -4.54 23.13 6.02
CA ARG A 98 -5.94 22.71 6.00
C ARG A 98 -6.23 21.69 4.87
N VAL A 99 -5.67 21.88 3.69
CA VAL A 99 -5.73 20.93 2.57
C VAL A 99 -4.97 19.64 2.89
N ALA A 100 -3.90 19.72 3.68
CA ALA A 100 -3.11 18.54 4.06
C ALA A 100 -3.89 17.59 5.00
N VAL A 101 -4.70 18.10 5.92
CA VAL A 101 -5.42 17.33 6.93
C VAL A 101 -6.22 16.15 6.34
N PRO A 102 -7.14 16.33 5.39
CA PRO A 102 -7.89 15.22 4.82
C PRO A 102 -7.01 14.18 4.11
N LEU A 103 -5.89 14.60 3.52
CA LEU A 103 -4.95 13.68 2.86
C LEU A 103 -4.05 12.94 3.86
N ILE A 104 -3.60 13.58 4.92
CA ILE A 104 -2.89 12.93 6.03
C ILE A 104 -3.77 11.85 6.66
N LYS A 105 -5.07 12.11 6.83
CA LYS A 105 -6.05 11.12 7.30
C LYS A 105 -6.16 9.92 6.35
N VAL A 106 -6.13 10.14 5.04
CA VAL A 106 -6.03 9.05 4.05
C VAL A 106 -4.74 8.27 4.26
N GLY A 107 -3.60 8.93 4.42
CA GLY A 107 -2.30 8.32 4.69
C GLY A 107 -2.32 7.41 5.92
N GLN A 108 -2.83 7.90 7.06
CA GLN A 108 -2.98 7.11 8.28
C GLN A 108 -3.85 5.88 8.06
N SER A 109 -4.99 6.04 7.39
CA SER A 109 -5.89 4.91 7.09
C SER A 109 -5.25 3.88 6.16
N LEU A 110 -4.40 4.30 5.23
CA LEU A 110 -3.62 3.39 4.37
C LEU A 110 -2.63 2.57 5.20
N HIS A 111 -1.91 3.19 6.14
CA HIS A 111 -1.01 2.48 7.06
C HIS A 111 -1.75 1.44 7.90
N GLU A 112 -2.90 1.79 8.46
CA GLU A 112 -3.73 0.85 9.22
C GLU A 112 -4.17 -0.35 8.36
N MET A 113 -4.59 -0.11 7.12
CA MET A 113 -4.98 -1.18 6.20
C MET A 113 -3.81 -2.11 5.89
N MET A 114 -2.63 -1.57 5.64
CA MET A 114 -1.42 -2.35 5.37
C MET A 114 -1.01 -3.18 6.58
N GLN A 115 -1.03 -2.61 7.79
CA GLN A 115 -0.74 -3.35 9.02
C GLN A 115 -1.74 -4.51 9.24
N ARG A 116 -3.02 -4.29 8.97
CA ARG A 116 -4.04 -5.36 9.07
C ARG A 116 -3.76 -6.48 8.06
N ASN A 117 -3.39 -6.11 6.83
CA ASN A 117 -3.07 -7.08 5.78
C ASN A 117 -1.83 -7.89 6.13
N GLY A 118 -0.75 -7.22 6.58
CA GLY A 118 0.50 -7.84 7.01
C GLY A 118 0.37 -8.79 8.21
N LYS A 119 -0.67 -8.62 9.04
CA LYS A 119 -1.00 -9.58 10.11
C LYS A 119 -1.89 -10.71 9.60
N LYS A 120 -2.83 -10.42 8.71
CA LYS A 120 -3.83 -11.38 8.23
C LYS A 120 -3.23 -12.43 7.30
N ILE A 121 -2.44 -12.03 6.32
CA ILE A 121 -1.90 -12.92 5.29
C ILE A 121 -1.03 -14.03 5.90
N PRO A 122 -0.02 -13.75 6.73
CA PRO A 122 0.77 -14.81 7.37
C PRO A 122 -0.06 -15.77 8.22
N ASN A 123 -1.08 -15.25 8.92
CA ASN A 123 -1.99 -16.10 9.70
C ASN A 123 -2.82 -17.02 8.80
N ASP A 124 -3.30 -16.53 7.65
CA ASP A 124 -4.05 -17.35 6.70
C ASP A 124 -3.17 -18.43 6.06
N VAL A 125 -1.92 -18.11 5.71
CA VAL A 125 -0.92 -19.08 5.21
C VAL A 125 -0.70 -20.15 6.26
N SER A 126 -0.38 -19.77 7.49
CA SER A 126 -0.16 -20.68 8.62
C SER A 126 -1.34 -21.63 8.86
N LYS A 127 -2.54 -21.08 8.87
CA LYS A 127 -3.76 -21.87 9.11
C LYS A 127 -3.97 -22.93 8.03
N ILE A 128 -3.85 -22.54 6.76
CA ILE A 128 -4.06 -23.42 5.62
C ILE A 128 -3.00 -24.53 5.59
N SER A 129 -1.74 -24.19 5.89
CA SER A 129 -0.64 -25.14 5.97
C SER A 129 -0.85 -26.16 7.10
N LYS A 130 -1.28 -25.71 8.28
CA LYS A 130 -1.61 -26.62 9.40
C LYS A 130 -2.80 -27.56 9.09
N GLU A 131 -3.84 -27.06 8.41
CA GLU A 131 -4.96 -27.89 7.95
C GLU A 131 -4.47 -29.02 7.02
N GLN A 132 -3.42 -28.78 6.24
CA GLN A 132 -2.81 -29.79 5.38
C GLN A 132 -1.99 -30.80 6.18
N ALA A 133 -1.16 -30.36 7.13
CA ALA A 133 -0.33 -31.23 7.96
C ALA A 133 -1.16 -32.30 8.71
N VAL A 134 -2.37 -31.93 9.14
CA VAL A 134 -3.31 -32.87 9.77
C VAL A 134 -3.83 -33.95 8.80
N GLN A 135 -3.91 -33.63 7.50
CA GLN A 135 -4.40 -34.54 6.45
C GLN A 135 -3.33 -35.48 5.88
N THR A 136 -2.04 -35.18 6.12
CA THR A 136 -0.91 -36.00 5.64
C THR A 136 -0.04 -36.49 6.79
N PRO A 137 -0.23 -37.75 7.24
CA PRO A 137 0.45 -38.33 8.44
C PRO A 137 2.00 -38.35 8.39
N ARG A 138 2.59 -38.24 7.19
CA ARG A 138 4.06 -38.25 7.01
C ARG A 138 4.76 -36.97 7.45
N LEU A 139 4.06 -35.86 7.60
CA LEU A 139 4.61 -34.55 8.00
C LEU A 139 4.76 -34.39 9.53
N HIS A 140 4.33 -35.39 10.32
CA HIS A 140 4.42 -35.33 11.79
C HIS A 140 5.82 -35.56 12.38
N GLN A 141 6.83 -35.84 11.56
CA GLN A 141 8.18 -36.16 12.07
C GLN A 141 9.18 -35.01 12.01
N ILE A 142 8.81 -33.86 11.43
CA ILE A 142 9.66 -32.67 11.43
C ILE A 142 9.22 -31.80 12.60
N PRO A 143 10.12 -31.42 13.54
CA PRO A 143 9.79 -30.49 14.62
C PRO A 143 9.49 -29.12 13.99
N TYR A 144 8.23 -28.78 13.98
CA TYR A 144 7.69 -27.62 13.29
C TYR A 144 7.89 -26.39 14.17
N ASN A 145 8.95 -25.62 13.91
CA ASN A 145 9.23 -24.36 14.61
C ASN A 145 8.58 -23.16 13.88
N TYR A 146 7.39 -23.39 13.34
CA TYR A 146 6.62 -22.48 12.52
C TYR A 146 6.41 -21.09 13.17
N ASN A 147 6.21 -21.05 14.47
CA ASN A 147 5.93 -19.81 15.19
C ASN A 147 7.16 -18.88 15.28
N ILE A 148 8.39 -19.43 15.26
CA ILE A 148 9.62 -18.64 15.36
C ILE A 148 9.97 -18.02 14.02
N GLU A 149 9.85 -18.75 12.91
CA GLU A 149 10.17 -18.23 11.58
C GLU A 149 9.13 -17.22 11.07
N LEU A 150 7.84 -17.44 11.32
CA LEU A 150 6.82 -16.45 10.98
C LEU A 150 6.92 -15.20 11.85
N GLN A 151 7.32 -15.31 13.12
CA GLN A 151 7.59 -14.12 13.94
C GLN A 151 8.83 -13.36 13.44
N GLN A 152 9.89 -14.04 13.00
CA GLN A 152 11.05 -13.42 12.40
C GLN A 152 10.72 -12.77 11.04
N ASN A 153 9.95 -13.43 10.20
CA ASN A 153 9.50 -12.89 8.92
C ASN A 153 8.44 -11.80 9.09
N SER A 154 7.55 -11.90 10.07
CA SER A 154 6.65 -10.80 10.44
C SER A 154 7.43 -9.58 10.92
N SER A 155 8.56 -9.77 11.59
CA SER A 155 9.46 -8.69 11.99
C SER A 155 10.24 -8.11 10.82
N GLN A 156 10.64 -8.92 9.84
CA GLN A 156 11.24 -8.45 8.58
C GLN A 156 10.20 -7.73 7.70
N VAL A 157 8.99 -8.23 7.62
CA VAL A 157 7.87 -7.54 6.96
C VAL A 157 7.58 -6.20 7.64
N ILE A 158 7.64 -6.11 8.97
CA ILE A 158 7.51 -4.85 9.72
C ILE A 158 8.67 -3.89 9.39
N VAL A 159 9.89 -4.39 9.22
CA VAL A 159 11.05 -3.55 8.80
C VAL A 159 10.90 -3.07 7.35
N GLN A 160 10.33 -3.88 6.47
CA GLN A 160 10.02 -3.47 5.09
C GLN A 160 8.80 -2.54 4.99
N HIS A 161 7.88 -2.56 5.95
CA HIS A 161 6.83 -1.53 6.10
C HIS A 161 7.41 -0.11 6.20
N LYS A 162 8.65 0.07 6.62
CA LYS A 162 9.28 1.39 6.65
C LYS A 162 9.41 2.00 5.25
N GLY A 163 9.83 1.22 4.25
CA GLY A 163 9.89 1.69 2.86
C GLY A 163 8.50 1.95 2.23
N ILE A 164 7.49 1.19 2.65
CA ILE A 164 6.10 1.37 2.18
C ILE A 164 5.47 2.58 2.84
N SER A 165 5.72 2.79 4.13
CA SER A 165 5.35 3.99 4.86
C SER A 165 5.87 5.23 4.12
N ASP A 166 7.12 5.20 3.69
CA ASP A 166 7.73 6.29 2.91
C ASP A 166 7.03 6.48 1.55
N ASN A 167 6.60 5.42 0.88
CA ASN A 167 5.87 5.50 -0.38
C ASN A 167 4.47 6.11 -0.20
N VAL A 168 3.74 5.73 0.87
CA VAL A 168 2.45 6.34 1.21
C VAL A 168 2.62 7.81 1.53
N ASN A 169 3.54 8.15 2.42
CA ASN A 169 3.79 9.53 2.83
C ASN A 169 4.23 10.40 1.64
N ARG A 170 5.07 9.87 0.74
CA ARG A 170 5.49 10.55 -0.50
C ARG A 170 4.31 10.80 -1.43
N ASN A 171 3.44 9.81 -1.65
CA ASN A 171 2.24 9.98 -2.48
C ASN A 171 1.34 11.09 -1.93
N ILE A 172 1.09 11.11 -0.63
CA ILE A 172 0.30 12.13 0.06
C ILE A 172 0.96 13.51 -0.08
N HIS A 173 2.25 13.61 0.22
CA HIS A 173 2.99 14.87 0.11
C HIS A 173 2.97 15.45 -1.32
N GLN A 174 3.18 14.62 -2.33
CA GLN A 174 3.12 15.04 -3.73
C GLN A 174 1.73 15.54 -4.11
N ALA A 175 0.66 14.89 -3.63
CA ALA A 175 -0.70 15.35 -3.89
C ALA A 175 -0.94 16.73 -3.24
N ILE A 176 -0.54 16.94 -1.99
CA ILE A 176 -0.68 18.21 -1.28
C ILE A 176 0.10 19.32 -2.00
N THR A 177 1.35 19.07 -2.40
CA THR A 177 2.19 20.05 -3.12
C THR A 177 1.52 20.49 -4.42
N ARG A 178 1.01 19.55 -5.21
CA ARG A 178 0.30 19.87 -6.45
C ARG A 178 -1.00 20.63 -6.22
N ILE A 179 -1.74 20.34 -5.14
CA ILE A 179 -2.96 21.07 -4.77
C ILE A 179 -2.60 22.48 -4.32
N ARG A 180 -1.50 22.67 -3.56
CA ARG A 180 -1.00 24.01 -3.21
C ARG A 180 -0.76 24.88 -4.45
N GLU A 181 -0.17 24.30 -5.50
CA GLU A 181 0.04 25.01 -6.79
C GLU A 181 -1.30 25.39 -7.46
N VAL A 182 -2.32 24.51 -7.35
CA VAL A 182 -3.67 24.82 -7.82
C VAL A 182 -4.28 25.98 -7.02
N CYS A 183 -4.16 25.95 -5.69
CA CYS A 183 -4.64 27.02 -4.82
C CYS A 183 -3.98 28.37 -5.15
N GLN A 184 -2.65 28.38 -5.32
CA GLN A 184 -1.89 29.56 -5.66
C GLN A 184 -2.34 30.16 -7.01
N ARG A 185 -2.51 29.33 -8.04
CA ARG A 185 -3.02 29.79 -9.34
C ARG A 185 -4.45 30.33 -9.23
N ALA A 186 -5.33 29.63 -8.53
CA ALA A 186 -6.72 30.04 -8.35
C ALA A 186 -6.86 31.36 -7.56
N ALA A 187 -5.92 31.66 -6.67
CA ALA A 187 -5.88 32.92 -5.93
C ALA A 187 -5.43 34.12 -6.80
N GLN A 188 -4.67 33.87 -7.87
CA GLN A 188 -4.07 34.91 -8.71
C GLN A 188 -4.76 35.09 -10.05
N ASP A 189 -5.53 34.12 -10.52
CA ASP A 189 -6.11 34.08 -11.86
C ASP A 189 -7.61 33.69 -11.78
N THR A 190 -8.45 34.57 -12.35
CA THR A 190 -9.91 34.39 -12.36
C THR A 190 -10.34 33.14 -13.14
N ASP A 191 -9.64 32.80 -14.23
CA ASP A 191 -9.97 31.58 -15.00
C ASP A 191 -9.54 30.30 -14.26
N ALA A 192 -8.37 30.31 -13.61
CA ALA A 192 -7.93 29.25 -12.74
C ALA A 192 -8.88 29.08 -11.53
N LYS A 193 -9.44 30.18 -10.99
CA LYS A 193 -10.47 30.15 -9.94
C LYS A 193 -11.73 29.38 -10.35
N ARG A 194 -12.07 29.34 -11.64
CA ARG A 194 -13.23 28.59 -12.16
C ARG A 194 -12.94 27.08 -12.30
N ASP A 195 -11.70 26.72 -12.60
CA ASP A 195 -11.32 25.34 -12.96
C ASP A 195 -10.60 24.56 -11.85
N TYR A 196 -10.28 25.18 -10.69
CA TYR A 196 -9.52 24.53 -9.62
C TYR A 196 -10.12 23.17 -9.19
N ALA A 197 -11.44 23.06 -9.18
CA ALA A 197 -12.13 21.83 -8.79
C ALA A 197 -11.79 20.65 -9.71
N LYS A 198 -11.69 20.89 -11.03
CA LYS A 198 -11.29 19.87 -12.00
C LYS A 198 -9.81 19.49 -11.83
N ASP A 199 -8.96 20.45 -11.49
CA ASP A 199 -7.54 20.19 -11.26
C ASP A 199 -7.34 19.37 -9.98
N VAL A 200 -8.09 19.64 -8.92
CA VAL A 200 -8.10 18.81 -7.70
C VAL A 200 -8.57 17.38 -8.02
N ASP A 201 -9.67 17.21 -8.79
CA ASP A 201 -10.11 15.89 -9.24
C ASP A 201 -8.99 15.12 -9.95
N ARG A 202 -8.30 15.76 -10.90
CA ARG A 202 -7.21 15.12 -11.66
C ARG A 202 -6.05 14.69 -10.76
N ILE A 203 -5.71 15.51 -9.76
CA ILE A 203 -4.63 15.18 -8.81
C ILE A 203 -5.01 14.01 -7.92
N LEU A 204 -6.24 13.97 -7.42
CA LEU A 204 -6.65 12.99 -6.41
C LEU A 204 -7.19 11.70 -7.00
N THR A 205 -8.06 11.80 -8.00
CA THR A 205 -8.79 10.64 -8.54
C THR A 205 -8.57 10.39 -10.03
N GLY A 206 -7.85 11.29 -10.73
CA GLY A 206 -7.66 11.22 -12.18
C GLY A 206 -8.86 11.76 -12.95
N LYS A 207 -8.70 11.87 -14.27
CA LYS A 207 -9.71 12.50 -15.16
C LYS A 207 -11.09 11.83 -15.07
N ASP A 208 -11.11 10.48 -14.95
CA ASP A 208 -12.34 9.69 -14.94
C ASP A 208 -12.46 8.81 -13.67
N GLY A 209 -11.84 9.26 -12.56
CA GLY A 209 -11.82 8.52 -11.30
C GLY A 209 -10.92 7.28 -11.28
N SER A 210 -10.00 7.15 -12.26
CA SER A 210 -9.11 5.99 -12.45
C SER A 210 -7.63 6.34 -12.41
N GLY A 211 -7.27 7.50 -11.86
CA GLY A 211 -5.88 8.00 -11.82
C GLY A 211 -5.52 8.70 -10.53
N GLY A 212 -4.53 9.59 -10.60
CA GLY A 212 -4.11 10.45 -9.52
C GLY A 212 -3.52 9.71 -8.32
N ALA A 213 -3.53 10.37 -7.17
CA ALA A 213 -3.00 9.84 -5.92
C ALA A 213 -3.74 8.58 -5.44
N SER A 214 -5.04 8.44 -5.75
CA SER A 214 -5.83 7.25 -5.46
C SER A 214 -5.28 6.01 -6.18
N ALA A 215 -4.98 6.10 -7.48
CA ALA A 215 -4.43 4.99 -8.25
C ALA A 215 -3.03 4.59 -7.77
N GLN A 216 -2.22 5.56 -7.37
CA GLN A 216 -0.92 5.31 -6.74
C GLN A 216 -1.08 4.52 -5.42
N ALA A 217 -2.02 4.92 -4.57
CA ALA A 217 -2.31 4.22 -3.33
C ALA A 217 -2.83 2.79 -3.57
N GLU A 218 -3.65 2.59 -4.61
CA GLU A 218 -4.10 1.26 -5.03
C GLU A 218 -2.94 0.38 -5.50
N MET A 219 -2.02 0.94 -6.27
CA MET A 219 -0.82 0.25 -6.74
C MET A 219 0.06 -0.18 -5.55
N ILE A 220 0.31 0.72 -4.60
CA ILE A 220 1.07 0.41 -3.38
C ILE A 220 0.41 -0.74 -2.62
N MET A 221 -0.92 -0.70 -2.43
CA MET A 221 -1.67 -1.75 -1.73
C MET A 221 -1.59 -3.12 -2.43
N ARG A 222 -1.71 -3.16 -3.77
CA ARG A 222 -1.61 -4.43 -4.52
C ARG A 222 -0.21 -5.02 -4.46
N THR A 223 0.81 -4.20 -4.67
CA THR A 223 2.22 -4.62 -4.60
C THR A 223 2.56 -5.17 -3.22
N GLN A 224 2.11 -4.48 -2.17
CA GLN A 224 2.31 -4.93 -0.79
C GLN A 224 1.60 -6.25 -0.50
N THR A 225 0.37 -6.42 -0.97
CA THR A 225 -0.36 -7.68 -0.81
C THR A 225 0.38 -8.84 -1.48
N CYS A 226 0.91 -8.62 -2.69
CA CYS A 226 1.72 -9.60 -3.41
C CYS A 226 3.00 -9.96 -2.64
N HIS A 227 3.72 -8.95 -2.16
CA HIS A 227 4.90 -9.13 -1.33
C HIS A 227 4.60 -9.98 -0.09
N GLU A 228 3.64 -9.58 0.73
CA GLU A 228 3.28 -10.27 1.98
C GLU A 228 2.85 -11.72 1.75
N LEU A 229 2.07 -11.97 0.68
CA LEU A 229 1.63 -13.32 0.33
C LEU A 229 2.81 -14.24 -0.01
N ASN A 230 3.70 -13.77 -0.87
CA ASN A 230 4.82 -14.58 -1.34
C ASN A 230 5.90 -14.75 -0.27
N GLN A 231 6.18 -13.73 0.54
CA GLN A 231 7.08 -13.85 1.68
C GLN A 231 6.57 -14.84 2.73
N ALA A 232 5.28 -14.76 3.11
CA ALA A 232 4.68 -15.70 4.05
C ALA A 232 4.66 -17.14 3.49
N THR A 233 4.40 -17.30 2.17
CA THR A 233 4.40 -18.60 1.51
C THR A 233 5.82 -19.18 1.44
N THR A 234 6.83 -18.38 1.12
CA THR A 234 8.24 -18.79 1.11
C THR A 234 8.69 -19.24 2.49
N ALA A 235 8.32 -18.49 3.55
CA ALA A 235 8.62 -18.86 4.93
C ALA A 235 7.96 -20.21 5.33
N ASP A 236 6.70 -20.41 4.93
CA ASP A 236 5.99 -21.67 5.14
C ASP A 236 6.65 -22.83 4.39
N PHE A 237 7.07 -22.64 3.16
CA PHE A 237 7.79 -23.64 2.37
C PHE A 237 9.11 -24.04 3.04
N LYS A 238 9.92 -23.07 3.46
CA LYS A 238 11.18 -23.32 4.19
C LYS A 238 10.92 -24.09 5.49
N ALA A 239 9.93 -23.68 6.26
CA ALA A 239 9.56 -24.35 7.51
C ALA A 239 9.10 -25.81 7.33
N ARG A 240 8.53 -26.15 6.17
CA ARG A 240 8.11 -27.50 5.80
C ARG A 240 9.18 -28.32 5.08
N GLY A 241 10.37 -27.76 4.82
CA GLY A 241 11.45 -28.42 4.10
C GLY A 241 11.17 -28.59 2.60
N VAL A 242 10.36 -27.72 2.01
CA VAL A 242 10.16 -27.65 0.57
C VAL A 242 11.41 -27.08 -0.07
N SER A 243 11.99 -27.79 -1.04
CA SER A 243 13.24 -27.41 -1.70
C SER A 243 13.01 -26.53 -2.92
N LYS A 244 11.86 -26.69 -3.62
CA LYS A 244 11.58 -26.01 -4.89
C LYS A 244 10.18 -25.43 -4.95
N TYR A 245 10.06 -24.30 -5.66
CA TYR A 245 8.78 -23.68 -5.95
C TYR A 245 8.65 -23.36 -7.45
N ARG A 246 7.41 -23.28 -7.90
CA ARG A 246 7.05 -22.83 -9.24
C ARG A 246 6.49 -21.42 -9.18
N PHE A 247 6.98 -20.54 -10.06
CA PHE A 247 6.39 -19.22 -10.26
C PHE A 247 5.09 -19.34 -11.07
N LEU A 248 4.04 -18.64 -10.65
CA LEU A 248 2.76 -18.59 -11.33
C LEU A 248 2.32 -17.15 -11.58
N SER A 249 2.16 -16.82 -12.84
CA SER A 249 1.60 -15.53 -13.25
C SER A 249 0.08 -15.50 -13.09
N LEU A 250 -0.51 -14.29 -13.09
CA LEU A 250 -1.96 -14.11 -12.96
C LEU A 250 -2.68 -14.47 -14.28
N GLU A 251 -2.23 -15.11 -15.23
CA GLU A 251 -2.91 -15.52 -16.50
C GLU A 251 -4.08 -14.59 -16.92
N ALA A 252 -3.97 -13.29 -16.66
CA ALA A 252 -4.99 -12.30 -17.00
C ALA A 252 -4.66 -11.65 -18.36
N VAL A 253 -5.66 -11.15 -19.05
CA VAL A 253 -5.51 -10.43 -20.33
C VAL A 253 -4.47 -9.30 -20.27
N ASN A 254 -4.15 -8.80 -19.07
CA ASN A 254 -3.20 -7.73 -18.80
C ASN A 254 -1.95 -8.22 -18.05
N SER A 255 -1.61 -9.51 -18.07
CA SER A 255 -0.34 -10.00 -17.52
C SER A 255 0.81 -9.34 -18.28
N CYS A 256 1.83 -8.87 -17.53
CA CYS A 256 3.01 -8.29 -18.18
C CYS A 256 3.87 -9.37 -18.82
N GLU A 257 4.63 -8.99 -19.83
CA GLU A 257 5.52 -9.88 -20.56
C GLU A 257 6.57 -10.52 -19.63
N ASP A 258 7.15 -9.74 -18.71
CA ASP A 258 8.16 -10.25 -17.76
C ASP A 258 7.63 -11.40 -16.91
N CYS A 259 6.43 -11.25 -16.33
CA CYS A 259 5.81 -12.30 -15.52
C CYS A 259 5.38 -13.51 -16.36
N THR A 260 4.93 -13.28 -17.60
CA THR A 260 4.51 -14.35 -18.52
C THR A 260 5.70 -15.18 -18.98
N ASN A 261 6.84 -14.54 -19.23
CA ASN A 261 8.06 -15.23 -19.69
C ASN A 261 8.66 -16.19 -18.66
N ILE A 262 8.40 -15.97 -17.37
CA ILE A 262 8.88 -16.85 -16.29
C ILE A 262 7.78 -17.71 -15.68
N ASP A 263 6.56 -17.64 -16.22
CA ASP A 263 5.43 -18.45 -15.76
C ASP A 263 5.72 -19.94 -15.90
N GLY A 264 5.42 -20.71 -14.88
CA GLY A 264 5.68 -22.15 -14.84
C GLY A 264 7.13 -22.55 -14.53
N ASN A 265 8.09 -21.60 -14.52
CA ASN A 265 9.47 -21.89 -14.18
C ASN A 265 9.61 -22.35 -12.72
N VAL A 266 10.53 -23.30 -12.50
CA VAL A 266 10.82 -23.88 -11.18
C VAL A 266 12.17 -23.36 -10.70
N TYR A 267 12.21 -22.96 -9.44
CA TYR A 267 13.38 -22.40 -8.76
C TYR A 267 13.62 -23.09 -7.42
N ASP A 268 14.87 -23.11 -6.96
CA ASP A 268 15.20 -23.53 -5.60
C ASP A 268 14.75 -22.48 -4.60
N ILE A 269 14.21 -22.92 -3.44
CA ILE A 269 13.67 -22.01 -2.43
C ILE A 269 14.75 -21.13 -1.80
N ASP A 270 16.00 -21.62 -1.75
CA ASP A 270 17.12 -20.86 -1.21
C ASP A 270 17.61 -19.75 -2.13
N ASP A 271 17.34 -19.89 -3.42
CA ASP A 271 17.64 -18.87 -4.45
C ASP A 271 16.48 -17.87 -4.63
N ALA A 272 15.45 -17.92 -3.81
CA ALA A 272 14.29 -17.05 -3.92
C ALA A 272 14.65 -15.59 -3.68
N GLN A 273 14.52 -14.77 -4.72
CA GLN A 273 14.84 -13.35 -4.72
C GLN A 273 13.71 -12.54 -5.33
N GLU A 274 13.13 -11.64 -4.52
CA GLU A 274 12.06 -10.74 -4.95
C GLU A 274 12.52 -9.84 -6.11
N GLY A 275 11.65 -9.70 -7.13
CA GLY A 275 11.96 -8.93 -8.33
C GLY A 275 12.84 -9.65 -9.35
N VAL A 276 13.28 -10.89 -9.08
CA VAL A 276 14.08 -11.72 -9.99
C VAL A 276 13.35 -13.00 -10.35
N ASN A 277 12.98 -13.79 -9.35
CA ASN A 277 12.28 -15.06 -9.51
C ASN A 277 11.13 -15.26 -8.50
N LEU A 278 11.02 -14.37 -7.50
CA LEU A 278 9.96 -14.35 -6.49
C LEU A 278 9.09 -13.09 -6.67
N PRO A 279 7.75 -13.20 -6.73
CA PRO A 279 6.87 -12.03 -6.78
C PRO A 279 6.93 -11.18 -5.48
N PRO A 280 6.69 -9.84 -5.58
CA PRO A 280 6.33 -9.07 -6.77
C PRO A 280 7.52 -8.77 -7.68
N MET A 281 7.31 -8.91 -8.99
CA MET A 281 8.32 -8.59 -10.01
C MET A 281 8.34 -7.10 -10.34
N HIS A 282 7.21 -6.41 -10.18
CA HIS A 282 7.01 -5.01 -10.54
C HIS A 282 5.82 -4.41 -9.75
N PRO A 283 5.63 -3.08 -9.75
CA PRO A 283 4.42 -2.46 -9.21
C PRO A 283 3.14 -3.04 -9.82
N ASN A 284 2.11 -3.25 -9.01
CA ASN A 284 0.85 -3.94 -9.36
C ASN A 284 0.95 -5.45 -9.61
N CYS A 285 2.09 -6.09 -9.40
CA CYS A 285 2.21 -7.54 -9.54
C CYS A 285 1.22 -8.27 -8.64
N GLN A 286 0.61 -9.35 -9.16
CA GLN A 286 -0.34 -10.21 -8.45
C GLN A 286 0.01 -11.70 -8.67
N CYS A 287 1.24 -12.00 -9.00
CA CYS A 287 1.77 -13.35 -9.18
C CYS A 287 1.95 -14.04 -7.82
N TRP A 288 2.09 -15.36 -7.83
CA TRP A 288 2.29 -16.16 -6.62
C TRP A 288 3.20 -17.34 -6.90
N ILE A 289 3.51 -18.11 -5.86
CA ILE A 289 4.32 -19.31 -5.95
C ILE A 289 3.54 -20.54 -5.46
N GLU A 290 3.83 -21.70 -6.06
CA GLU A 290 3.36 -22.99 -5.56
C GLU A 290 4.54 -23.92 -5.27
N GLU A 291 4.38 -24.83 -4.30
CA GLU A 291 5.40 -25.85 -4.01
C GLU A 291 5.48 -26.89 -5.12
N VAL A 292 6.69 -27.35 -5.40
CA VAL A 292 6.97 -28.44 -6.34
C VAL A 292 7.45 -29.66 -5.52
N GLU A 293 6.88 -30.83 -5.79
CA GLU A 293 7.38 -32.08 -5.20
C GLU A 293 8.75 -32.41 -5.80
N ASP A 294 9.71 -32.74 -4.92
CA ASP A 294 10.93 -33.40 -5.38
C ASP A 294 10.56 -34.83 -5.83
N THR A 295 10.26 -35.00 -7.11
CA THR A 295 10.14 -36.31 -7.71
C THR A 295 11.54 -36.92 -7.85
N THR A 296 12.21 -37.18 -6.74
CA THR A 296 13.41 -38.04 -6.71
C THR A 296 13.02 -39.48 -6.46
N ASP A 297 12.07 -40.00 -7.22
CA ASP A 297 11.85 -41.44 -7.35
C ASP A 297 12.20 -41.90 -8.76
N ASP A 298 13.40 -41.51 -9.23
CA ASP A 298 14.07 -42.23 -10.31
C ASP A 298 14.97 -43.29 -9.71
N TYR A 299 14.36 -44.23 -8.94
CA TYR A 299 15.00 -45.53 -8.73
C TYR A 299 14.90 -46.29 -10.02
N GLY A 300 16.01 -46.25 -10.75
CA GLY A 300 16.22 -47.01 -11.97
C GLY A 300 15.71 -48.44 -11.87
N ASN A 301 14.88 -48.78 -12.82
CA ASN A 301 14.78 -50.16 -13.27
C ASN A 301 15.89 -50.39 -14.29
N GLN A 302 16.92 -51.09 -13.88
CA GLN A 302 17.74 -51.89 -14.74
C GLN A 302 16.99 -53.16 -15.14
#